data_cbe512c6d28ab5661a1230b4b18ab304
#
_entry.id   cbe512c6d28ab5661a1230b4b18ab304
#
_cell.length_a   1.000
_cell.length_b   1.000
_cell.length_c   1.000
_cell.angle_alpha   90.00
_cell.angle_beta   90.00
_cell.angle_gamma   90.00
#
_symmetry.space_group_name_H-M   'P 1'
#
loop_
_entity.id
_entity.type
_entity.pdbx_description
1 polymer ?
#
loop_
_entity_poly.entity_id
_entity_poly.type
_entity_poly.pdbx_seq_one_letter_code
_entity_poly.pdbx_strand_id
1 'polypeptide(L)'
;MNSQDIRDKHKQYLFPAVKNYYQEPLVISSGKGTTVTDMDGNTYLDFFGGILTVSIGHANEEVNGAIMAQLNRLSHISTLYPVESVVELAERLENITPGNLEKCFFTASGTEADETAVMMAQLFTGNIEFITLRHAYSGRSMLAQSLTAHSTWRALPSQIAAVKHALSPYCYRCPLKSTYPECGVGCAEDVDELIRTTTTGKIAGMMVEPIQGVGGFITQPK
;
A
#
# COMPACT_ATOMS: atom_id res chain seq x y z
N MET A 1 33.50 3.60 0.94
CA MET A 1 32.79 3.85 2.22
C MET A 1 32.62 2.52 2.92
N ASN A 2 32.80 2.47 4.21
CA ASN A 2 32.48 1.26 5.01
C ASN A 2 31.04 1.36 5.57
N SER A 3 30.57 0.30 6.22
CA SER A 3 29.19 0.24 6.78
C SER A 3 28.92 1.36 7.80
N GLN A 4 29.93 1.73 8.61
CA GLN A 4 29.77 2.80 9.59
C GLN A 4 29.63 4.19 8.92
N ASP A 5 30.45 4.47 7.90
CA ASP A 5 30.36 5.73 7.13
C ASP A 5 28.96 5.92 6.53
N ILE A 6 28.34 4.83 6.05
CA ILE A 6 26.99 4.87 5.47
C ILE A 6 25.95 5.12 6.55
N ARG A 7 26.04 4.45 7.71
CA ARG A 7 25.13 4.70 8.84
C ARG A 7 25.20 6.13 9.35
N ASP A 8 26.40 6.69 9.43
CA ASP A 8 26.59 8.07 9.88
C ASP A 8 26.03 9.08 8.88
N LYS A 9 26.28 8.87 7.58
CA LYS A 9 25.69 9.70 6.51
C LYS A 9 24.18 9.55 6.43
N HIS A 10 23.65 8.36 6.67
CA HIS A 10 22.19 8.16 6.75
C HIS A 10 21.57 9.03 7.83
N LYS A 11 22.16 9.06 9.03
CA LYS A 11 21.71 9.93 10.14
C LYS A 11 21.88 11.43 9.83
N GLN A 12 22.94 11.79 9.10
CA GLN A 12 23.26 13.19 8.80
C GLN A 12 22.38 13.77 7.71
N TYR A 13 22.10 12.99 6.65
CA TYR A 13 21.51 13.52 5.42
C TYR A 13 20.07 13.07 5.17
N LEU A 14 19.60 11.98 5.77
CA LEU A 14 18.23 11.55 5.58
C LEU A 14 17.30 12.08 6.68
N PHE A 15 16.11 12.47 6.27
CA PHE A 15 15.11 13.00 7.19
C PHE A 15 14.75 11.96 8.26
N PRO A 16 14.58 12.34 9.55
CA PRO A 16 14.36 11.39 10.65
C PRO A 16 13.11 10.51 10.55
N ALA A 17 12.17 10.81 9.64
CA ALA A 17 11.03 9.95 9.35
C ALA A 17 11.42 8.65 8.63
N VAL A 18 12.60 8.61 8.01
CA VAL A 18 13.18 7.38 7.43
C VAL A 18 13.84 6.60 8.56
N LYS A 19 13.06 5.76 9.24
CA LYS A 19 13.51 5.00 10.42
C LYS A 19 14.02 3.63 10.03
N ASN A 20 15.12 3.24 10.63
CA ASN A 20 15.58 1.85 10.69
C ASN A 20 14.99 1.16 11.92
N TYR A 21 14.65 -0.13 11.81
CA TYR A 21 14.10 -0.90 12.93
C TYR A 21 15.17 -1.42 13.91
N TYR A 22 16.43 -1.40 13.48
CA TYR A 22 17.56 -1.93 14.26
C TYR A 22 18.43 -0.79 14.78
N GLN A 23 19.03 -0.98 15.96
CA GLN A 23 19.99 -0.02 16.52
C GLN A 23 21.21 0.14 15.60
N GLU A 24 21.72 -0.97 15.09
CA GLU A 24 22.75 -1.03 14.07
C GLU A 24 22.17 -1.68 12.80
N PRO A 25 21.58 -0.89 11.89
CA PRO A 25 20.99 -1.44 10.69
C PRO A 25 22.06 -2.03 9.76
N LEU A 26 21.73 -3.17 9.16
CA LEU A 26 22.55 -3.77 8.09
C LEU A 26 22.63 -2.77 6.91
N VAL A 27 23.81 -2.66 6.35
CA VAL A 27 24.03 -1.87 5.13
C VAL A 27 24.07 -2.82 3.94
N ILE A 28 22.93 -3.00 3.32
CA ILE A 28 22.79 -3.94 2.20
C ILE A 28 23.47 -3.38 0.95
N SER A 29 24.28 -4.20 0.29
CA SER A 29 25.03 -3.86 -0.92
C SER A 29 24.46 -4.52 -2.18
N SER A 30 23.89 -5.72 -2.05
CA SER A 30 23.35 -6.46 -3.18
C SER A 30 22.28 -7.47 -2.75
N GLY A 31 21.54 -8.00 -3.72
CA GLY A 31 20.59 -9.07 -3.51
C GLY A 31 20.42 -9.92 -4.76
N LYS A 32 20.20 -11.23 -4.59
CA LYS A 32 19.87 -12.16 -5.68
C LYS A 32 18.88 -13.22 -5.20
N GLY A 33 17.81 -13.41 -5.93
CA GLY A 33 16.76 -14.36 -5.55
C GLY A 33 16.21 -14.06 -4.16
N THR A 34 16.35 -14.98 -3.23
CA THR A 34 15.85 -14.86 -1.84
C THR A 34 16.89 -14.33 -0.85
N THR A 35 18.08 -13.95 -1.30
CA THR A 35 19.17 -13.55 -0.43
C THR A 35 19.59 -12.10 -0.65
N VAL A 36 20.08 -11.47 0.41
CA VAL A 36 20.73 -10.16 0.38
C VAL A 36 22.13 -10.27 1.00
N THR A 37 23.06 -9.44 0.54
CA THR A 37 24.43 -9.39 1.05
C THR A 37 24.71 -7.99 1.56
N ASP A 38 25.30 -7.88 2.75
CA ASP A 38 25.70 -6.61 3.32
C ASP A 38 27.07 -6.14 2.77
N MET A 39 27.49 -4.93 3.14
CA MET A 39 28.77 -4.39 2.71
C MET A 39 29.98 -5.09 3.33
N ASP A 40 29.77 -5.86 4.40
CA ASP A 40 30.82 -6.61 5.08
C ASP A 40 30.94 -8.05 4.51
N GLY A 41 30.12 -8.38 3.49
CA GLY A 41 30.14 -9.65 2.74
C GLY A 41 29.29 -10.76 3.37
N ASN A 42 28.54 -10.48 4.42
CA ASN A 42 27.65 -11.47 5.02
C ASN A 42 26.37 -11.60 4.21
N THR A 43 25.89 -12.84 4.04
CA THR A 43 24.67 -13.15 3.28
C THR A 43 23.55 -13.57 4.21
N TYR A 44 22.35 -13.08 3.94
CA TYR A 44 21.14 -13.31 4.73
C TYR A 44 19.99 -13.76 3.83
N LEU A 45 19.11 -14.61 4.37
CA LEU A 45 17.82 -14.86 3.75
C LEU A 45 16.90 -13.68 4.02
N ASP A 46 16.33 -13.13 2.95
CA ASP A 46 15.40 -12.01 3.04
C ASP A 46 13.95 -12.49 3.19
N PHE A 47 13.51 -12.63 4.45
CA PHE A 47 12.11 -12.92 4.76
C PHE A 47 11.19 -11.70 4.74
N PHE A 48 11.74 -10.51 4.52
CA PHE A 48 10.95 -9.28 4.49
C PHE A 48 10.53 -8.89 3.06
N GLY A 49 11.38 -9.24 2.07
CA GLY A 49 11.06 -9.08 0.65
C GLY A 49 10.67 -7.67 0.25
N GLY A 50 11.34 -6.63 0.82
CA GLY A 50 11.01 -5.23 0.54
C GLY A 50 9.58 -4.84 0.96
N ILE A 51 9.08 -5.39 2.05
CA ILE A 51 7.67 -5.33 2.49
C ILE A 51 6.76 -6.00 1.44
N LEU A 52 7.07 -7.26 1.11
CA LEU A 52 6.35 -8.10 0.14
C LEU A 52 6.32 -7.57 -1.30
N THR A 53 7.21 -6.65 -1.66
CA THR A 53 7.26 -6.05 -2.99
C THR A 53 8.22 -6.75 -3.95
N VAL A 54 9.11 -7.60 -3.42
CA VAL A 54 10.13 -8.34 -4.20
C VAL A 54 9.73 -9.81 -4.34
N SER A 55 8.48 -10.07 -4.71
CA SER A 55 7.90 -11.42 -4.76
C SER A 55 8.54 -12.35 -5.79
N ILE A 56 9.17 -11.80 -6.83
CA ILE A 56 9.89 -12.56 -7.87
C ILE A 56 11.37 -12.74 -7.54
N GLY A 57 11.82 -12.31 -6.37
CA GLY A 57 13.23 -12.31 -5.95
C GLY A 57 14.02 -11.09 -6.40
N HIS A 58 15.12 -10.84 -5.67
CA HIS A 58 16.06 -9.76 -5.99
C HIS A 58 16.76 -10.02 -7.32
N ALA A 59 17.02 -8.95 -8.08
CA ALA A 59 17.78 -8.95 -9.32
C ALA A 59 17.32 -10.03 -10.32
N ASN A 60 16.00 -10.16 -10.53
CA ASN A 60 15.46 -11.07 -11.52
C ASN A 60 15.98 -10.69 -12.91
N GLU A 61 16.67 -11.62 -13.57
CA GLU A 61 17.41 -11.36 -14.80
C GLU A 61 16.49 -11.04 -15.99
N GLU A 62 15.32 -11.69 -16.07
CA GLU A 62 14.33 -11.44 -17.14
C GLU A 62 13.74 -10.02 -17.01
N VAL A 63 13.31 -9.65 -15.81
CA VAL A 63 12.75 -8.31 -15.54
C VAL A 63 13.80 -7.23 -15.74
N ASN A 64 15.02 -7.42 -15.22
CA ASN A 64 16.10 -6.46 -15.39
C ASN A 64 16.47 -6.30 -16.88
N GLY A 65 16.52 -7.40 -17.62
CA GLY A 65 16.75 -7.39 -19.06
C GLY A 65 15.70 -6.58 -19.84
N ALA A 66 14.42 -6.78 -19.52
CA ALA A 66 13.32 -6.03 -20.12
C ALA A 66 13.39 -4.54 -19.79
N ILE A 67 13.69 -4.19 -18.53
CA ILE A 67 13.87 -2.80 -18.09
C ILE A 67 15.02 -2.13 -18.84
N MET A 68 16.18 -2.78 -18.94
CA MET A 68 17.34 -2.25 -19.66
C MET A 68 17.07 -2.06 -21.14
N ALA A 69 16.38 -2.99 -21.78
CA ALA A 69 15.98 -2.87 -23.17
C ALA A 69 15.05 -1.66 -23.40
N GLN A 70 14.06 -1.47 -22.53
CA GLN A 70 13.15 -0.35 -22.61
C GLN A 70 13.84 0.99 -22.34
N LEU A 71 14.74 1.06 -21.35
CA LEU A 71 15.51 2.27 -21.04
C LEU A 71 16.37 2.73 -22.22
N ASN A 72 16.98 1.79 -22.94
CA ASN A 72 17.77 2.08 -24.15
C ASN A 72 16.91 2.52 -25.34
N ARG A 73 15.61 2.18 -25.35
CA ARG A 73 14.66 2.55 -26.43
C ARG A 73 13.95 3.87 -26.11
N LEU A 74 13.37 4.00 -24.92
CA LEU A 74 12.62 5.17 -24.47
C LEU A 74 12.45 5.13 -22.96
N SER A 75 13.09 6.04 -22.24
CA SER A 75 13.02 6.12 -20.78
C SER A 75 11.86 6.97 -20.26
N HIS A 76 11.47 8.00 -20.98
CA HIS A 76 10.37 8.90 -20.62
C HIS A 76 9.79 9.63 -21.82
N ILE A 77 8.48 9.81 -21.79
CA ILE A 77 7.76 10.74 -22.67
C ILE A 77 6.48 11.21 -21.97
N SER A 78 5.94 12.35 -22.40
CA SER A 78 4.65 12.86 -21.89
C SER A 78 3.49 11.94 -22.27
N THR A 79 2.48 11.89 -21.38
CA THR A 79 1.18 11.21 -21.62
C THR A 79 0.40 11.76 -22.85
N LEU A 80 0.89 12.84 -23.46
CA LEU A 80 0.38 13.30 -24.77
C LEU A 80 0.60 12.29 -25.90
N TYR A 81 1.52 11.35 -25.70
CA TYR A 81 1.86 10.33 -26.69
C TYR A 81 1.55 8.94 -26.15
N PRO A 82 0.79 8.11 -26.87
CA PRO A 82 0.59 6.71 -26.48
C PRO A 82 1.91 5.95 -26.52
N VAL A 83 2.11 5.07 -25.55
CA VAL A 83 3.29 4.20 -25.45
C VAL A 83 2.84 2.75 -25.39
N GLU A 84 3.41 1.91 -26.26
CA GLU A 84 3.08 0.50 -26.41
C GLU A 84 3.09 -0.25 -25.07
N SER A 85 4.19 -0.17 -24.31
CA SER A 85 4.33 -0.87 -23.03
C SER A 85 3.28 -0.46 -21.97
N VAL A 86 2.81 0.78 -21.99
CA VAL A 86 1.76 1.26 -21.09
C VAL A 86 0.40 0.66 -21.48
N VAL A 87 0.11 0.63 -22.79
CA VAL A 87 -1.15 0.04 -23.30
C VAL A 87 -1.19 -1.47 -23.07
N GLU A 88 -0.10 -2.18 -23.34
CA GLU A 88 0.01 -3.63 -23.06
C GLU A 88 -0.16 -3.95 -21.57
N LEU A 89 0.40 -3.13 -20.69
CA LEU A 89 0.21 -3.31 -19.25
C LEU A 89 -1.25 -3.12 -18.87
N ALA A 90 -1.91 -2.09 -19.40
CA ALA A 90 -3.33 -1.83 -19.12
C ALA A 90 -4.22 -2.99 -19.60
N GLU A 91 -3.98 -3.52 -20.81
CA GLU A 91 -4.68 -4.70 -21.33
C GLU A 91 -4.48 -5.94 -20.47
N ARG A 92 -3.24 -6.20 -20.02
CA ARG A 92 -2.96 -7.34 -19.11
C ARG A 92 -3.65 -7.19 -17.76
N LEU A 93 -3.70 -5.98 -17.21
CA LEU A 93 -4.38 -5.71 -15.95
C LEU A 93 -5.89 -5.90 -16.09
N GLU A 94 -6.50 -5.42 -17.16
CA GLU A 94 -7.93 -5.65 -17.43
C GLU A 94 -8.27 -7.14 -17.45
N ASN A 95 -7.47 -7.95 -18.16
CA ASN A 95 -7.67 -9.40 -18.27
C ASN A 95 -7.58 -10.18 -16.95
N ILE A 96 -6.92 -9.66 -15.92
CA ILE A 96 -6.77 -10.31 -14.60
C ILE A 96 -7.61 -9.66 -13.50
N THR A 97 -8.21 -8.51 -13.76
CA THR A 97 -9.00 -7.77 -12.77
C THR A 97 -10.43 -8.32 -12.72
N PRO A 98 -11.03 -8.50 -11.54
CA PRO A 98 -12.39 -9.01 -11.42
C PRO A 98 -13.45 -7.98 -11.88
N GLY A 99 -14.59 -8.50 -12.33
CA GLY A 99 -15.75 -7.68 -12.73
C GLY A 99 -15.55 -6.98 -14.08
N ASN A 100 -16.04 -5.75 -14.20
CA ASN A 100 -16.03 -4.95 -15.43
C ASN A 100 -15.03 -3.78 -15.34
N LEU A 101 -13.86 -4.01 -14.79
CA LEU A 101 -12.81 -2.99 -14.66
C LEU A 101 -11.94 -2.97 -15.92
N GLU A 102 -12.30 -2.13 -16.88
CA GLU A 102 -11.73 -2.10 -18.24
C GLU A 102 -10.64 -1.03 -18.42
N LYS A 103 -10.46 -0.11 -17.46
CA LYS A 103 -9.59 1.04 -17.63
C LYS A 103 -8.62 1.21 -16.48
N CYS A 104 -7.36 1.49 -16.80
CA CYS A 104 -6.29 1.76 -15.86
C CYS A 104 -5.87 3.22 -15.86
N PHE A 105 -5.54 3.73 -14.69
CA PHE A 105 -4.86 5.01 -14.51
C PHE A 105 -3.61 4.79 -13.68
N PHE A 106 -2.44 5.14 -14.24
CA PHE A 106 -1.15 4.92 -13.60
C PHE A 106 -0.66 6.18 -12.89
N THR A 107 -0.19 6.02 -11.66
CA THR A 107 0.32 7.09 -10.81
C THR A 107 1.74 6.76 -10.34
N ALA A 108 2.45 7.72 -9.74
CA ALA A 108 3.82 7.53 -9.28
C ALA A 108 3.92 6.91 -7.88
N SER A 109 2.83 6.84 -7.12
CA SER A 109 2.81 6.26 -5.76
C SER A 109 1.43 5.73 -5.37
N GLY A 110 1.39 4.83 -4.37
CA GLY A 110 0.13 4.38 -3.78
C GLY A 110 -0.68 5.51 -3.16
N THR A 111 -0.03 6.51 -2.56
CA THR A 111 -0.70 7.71 -2.06
C THR A 111 -1.47 8.44 -3.16
N GLU A 112 -0.85 8.65 -4.32
CA GLU A 112 -1.52 9.28 -5.47
C GLU A 112 -2.64 8.40 -6.03
N ALA A 113 -2.45 7.08 -6.04
CA ALA A 113 -3.48 6.15 -6.50
C ALA A 113 -4.71 6.21 -5.59
N ASP A 114 -4.54 6.16 -4.28
CA ASP A 114 -5.63 6.26 -3.31
C ASP A 114 -6.33 7.61 -3.38
N GLU A 115 -5.60 8.71 -3.47
CA GLU A 115 -6.18 10.05 -3.64
C GLU A 115 -6.99 10.18 -4.93
N THR A 116 -6.46 9.65 -6.03
CA THR A 116 -7.14 9.66 -7.32
C THR A 116 -8.42 8.82 -7.26
N ALA A 117 -8.36 7.63 -6.66
CA ALA A 117 -9.53 6.77 -6.51
C ALA A 117 -10.65 7.43 -5.68
N VAL A 118 -10.29 8.06 -4.56
CA VAL A 118 -11.26 8.82 -3.74
C VAL A 118 -11.85 9.98 -4.53
N MET A 119 -11.02 10.77 -5.19
CA MET A 119 -11.48 11.89 -6.01
C MET A 119 -12.44 11.43 -7.13
N MET A 120 -12.11 10.34 -7.82
CA MET A 120 -12.98 9.77 -8.86
C MET A 120 -14.32 9.30 -8.29
N ALA A 121 -14.32 8.63 -7.14
CA ALA A 121 -15.54 8.19 -6.48
C ALA A 121 -16.41 9.38 -6.04
N GLN A 122 -15.81 10.43 -5.51
CA GLN A 122 -16.52 11.66 -5.12
C GLN A 122 -17.13 12.38 -6.32
N LEU A 123 -16.39 12.49 -7.42
CA LEU A 123 -16.91 13.10 -8.66
C LEU A 123 -18.04 12.28 -9.27
N PHE A 124 -17.92 10.96 -9.27
CA PHE A 124 -18.94 10.08 -9.83
C PHE A 124 -20.24 10.07 -9.02
N THR A 125 -20.14 10.04 -7.69
CA THR A 125 -21.30 9.94 -6.80
C THR A 125 -21.90 11.29 -6.41
N GLY A 126 -21.13 12.37 -6.51
CA GLY A 126 -21.47 13.68 -5.95
C GLY A 126 -21.43 13.73 -4.41
N ASN A 127 -20.92 12.67 -3.76
CA ASN A 127 -20.80 12.56 -2.30
C ASN A 127 -19.34 12.73 -1.87
N ILE A 128 -19.09 13.06 -0.59
CA ILE A 128 -17.75 13.32 -0.08
C ILE A 128 -17.31 12.34 1.02
N GLU A 129 -18.26 11.65 1.66
CA GLU A 129 -17.94 10.76 2.79
C GLU A 129 -17.37 9.43 2.32
N PHE A 130 -16.38 8.93 3.06
CA PHE A 130 -15.64 7.74 2.72
C PHE A 130 -15.47 6.82 3.92
N ILE A 131 -15.61 5.52 3.70
CA ILE A 131 -15.39 4.49 4.71
C ILE A 131 -14.05 3.80 4.45
N THR A 132 -13.29 3.53 5.50
CA THR A 132 -12.11 2.68 5.47
C THR A 132 -12.09 1.78 6.70
N LEU A 133 -11.16 0.83 6.76
CA LEU A 133 -11.07 -0.10 7.87
C LEU A 133 -10.06 0.39 8.93
N ARG A 134 -10.29 0.04 10.19
CA ARG A 134 -9.25 0.12 11.23
C ARG A 134 -8.05 -0.72 10.80
N HIS A 135 -6.85 -0.33 11.22
CA HIS A 135 -5.57 -0.90 10.78
C HIS A 135 -5.18 -0.63 9.32
N ALA A 136 -5.97 0.11 8.55
CA ALA A 136 -5.63 0.51 7.18
C ALA A 136 -4.42 1.45 7.12
N TYR A 137 -3.72 1.42 6.00
CA TYR A 137 -2.67 2.36 5.65
C TYR A 137 -2.76 2.76 4.18
N SER A 138 -2.82 4.06 3.91
CA SER A 138 -3.00 4.60 2.55
C SER A 138 -1.93 5.62 2.15
N GLY A 139 -1.02 5.98 3.03
CA GLY A 139 0.08 6.90 2.68
C GLY A 139 0.22 8.10 3.60
N ARG A 140 0.82 9.19 3.06
CA ARG A 140 1.30 10.33 3.88
C ARG A 140 0.76 11.70 3.47
N SER A 141 -0.04 11.84 2.44
CA SER A 141 -0.78 13.06 2.17
C SER A 141 -1.87 13.30 3.22
N MET A 142 -2.51 14.44 3.22
CA MET A 142 -3.58 14.75 4.19
C MET A 142 -4.75 13.75 4.09
N LEU A 143 -5.19 13.43 2.87
CA LEU A 143 -6.25 12.46 2.65
C LEU A 143 -5.78 11.04 2.99
N ALA A 144 -4.64 10.62 2.47
CA ALA A 144 -4.11 9.29 2.74
C ALA A 144 -3.82 9.05 4.24
N GLN A 145 -3.37 10.07 4.98
CA GLN A 145 -3.26 10.00 6.45
C GLN A 145 -4.62 9.91 7.13
N SER A 146 -5.64 10.55 6.58
CA SER A 146 -7.01 10.45 7.11
C SER A 146 -7.63 9.09 6.84
N LEU A 147 -7.31 8.44 5.71
CA LEU A 147 -7.66 7.05 5.41
C LEU A 147 -6.88 6.06 6.27
N THR A 148 -5.64 6.36 6.64
CA THR A 148 -4.81 5.54 7.52
C THR A 148 -5.38 5.53 8.94
N ALA A 149 -5.75 4.35 9.43
CA ALA A 149 -6.31 4.19 10.78
C ALA A 149 -5.31 3.69 11.83
N HIS A 150 -4.18 3.13 11.40
CA HIS A 150 -3.18 2.56 12.30
C HIS A 150 -2.37 3.67 12.99
N SER A 151 -2.53 3.81 14.30
CA SER A 151 -1.97 4.92 15.10
C SER A 151 -0.44 5.06 14.98
N THR A 152 0.28 3.94 14.87
CA THR A 152 1.76 3.94 14.75
C THR A 152 2.23 4.59 13.44
N TRP A 153 1.42 4.52 12.38
CA TRP A 153 1.76 5.03 11.05
C TRP A 153 1.10 6.36 10.71
N ARG A 154 0.18 6.80 11.55
CA ARG A 154 -0.49 8.08 11.42
C ARG A 154 0.17 9.10 12.33
N ALA A 155 0.95 10.00 11.75
CA ALA A 155 1.70 11.02 12.50
C ALA A 155 0.79 12.11 13.12
N LEU A 156 -0.37 12.35 12.51
CA LEU A 156 -1.34 13.37 12.91
C LEU A 156 -2.73 12.73 13.07
N PRO A 157 -3.64 13.32 13.86
CA PRO A 157 -5.05 12.92 13.85
C PRO A 157 -5.65 13.03 12.45
N SER A 158 -6.72 12.28 12.17
CA SER A 158 -7.47 12.46 10.91
C SER A 158 -7.94 13.92 10.80
N GLN A 159 -7.56 14.56 9.69
CA GLN A 159 -7.89 15.96 9.43
C GLN A 159 -9.13 16.11 8.53
N ILE A 160 -9.56 15.02 7.90
CA ILE A 160 -10.73 14.99 7.03
C ILE A 160 -11.87 14.30 7.76
N ALA A 161 -12.80 15.08 8.27
CA ALA A 161 -13.95 14.60 9.04
C ALA A 161 -14.86 13.65 8.24
N ALA A 162 -14.83 13.74 6.92
CA ALA A 162 -15.62 12.90 6.02
C ALA A 162 -15.11 11.45 5.93
N VAL A 163 -13.93 11.12 6.48
CA VAL A 163 -13.40 9.75 6.52
C VAL A 163 -13.78 9.07 7.83
N LYS A 164 -14.40 7.90 7.76
CA LYS A 164 -14.81 7.08 8.90
C LYS A 164 -14.11 5.71 8.87
N HIS A 165 -13.86 5.15 10.06
CA HIS A 165 -13.10 3.90 10.22
C HIS A 165 -13.96 2.81 10.85
N ALA A 166 -14.43 1.87 10.02
CA ALA A 166 -15.15 0.68 10.44
C ALA A 166 -14.23 -0.38 11.04
N LEU A 167 -14.80 -1.37 11.69
CA LEU A 167 -14.06 -2.51 12.22
C LEU A 167 -13.40 -3.31 11.09
N SER A 168 -12.14 -3.71 11.31
CA SER A 168 -11.48 -4.69 10.44
C SER A 168 -11.98 -6.09 10.73
N PRO A 169 -12.14 -6.95 9.72
CA PRO A 169 -12.48 -8.35 9.90
C PRO A 169 -11.27 -9.16 10.40
N TYR A 170 -10.80 -8.85 11.60
CA TYR A 170 -9.59 -9.43 12.23
C TYR A 170 -9.97 -10.59 13.15
N CYS A 171 -10.28 -11.76 12.57
CA CYS A 171 -10.76 -12.91 13.33
C CYS A 171 -9.77 -13.40 14.39
N TYR A 172 -8.46 -13.38 14.12
CA TYR A 172 -7.44 -13.79 15.10
C TYR A 172 -7.46 -12.98 16.39
N ARG A 173 -7.80 -11.69 16.33
CA ARG A 173 -7.98 -10.79 17.48
C ARG A 173 -9.26 -9.99 17.32
N CYS A 174 -10.38 -10.71 17.18
CA CYS A 174 -11.68 -10.12 16.92
C CYS A 174 -12.07 -9.10 18.00
N PRO A 175 -12.31 -7.82 17.62
CA PRO A 175 -12.71 -6.81 18.59
C PRO A 175 -14.07 -7.07 19.23
N LEU A 176 -14.94 -7.84 18.54
CA LEU A 176 -16.25 -8.25 19.02
C LEU A 176 -16.18 -9.51 19.91
N LYS A 177 -14.99 -10.10 20.09
CA LYS A 177 -14.76 -11.33 20.87
C LYS A 177 -15.63 -12.51 20.42
N SER A 178 -15.93 -12.56 19.14
CA SER A 178 -16.73 -13.61 18.50
C SER A 178 -15.86 -14.48 17.61
N THR A 179 -16.34 -15.67 17.28
CA THR A 179 -15.66 -16.66 16.42
C THR A 179 -16.38 -16.77 15.06
N TYR A 180 -15.62 -16.79 13.98
CA TYR A 180 -16.17 -17.04 12.65
C TYR A 180 -16.31 -18.56 12.42
N PRO A 181 -17.42 -19.06 11.81
CA PRO A 181 -18.51 -18.31 11.17
C PRO A 181 -19.68 -17.93 12.11
N GLU A 182 -19.70 -18.38 13.36
CA GLU A 182 -20.84 -18.24 14.28
C GLU A 182 -21.16 -16.77 14.62
N CYS A 183 -20.19 -15.88 14.44
CA CYS A 183 -20.37 -14.43 14.68
C CYS A 183 -21.31 -13.73 13.68
N GLY A 184 -21.77 -14.43 12.61
CA GLY A 184 -22.62 -13.83 11.58
C GLY A 184 -21.98 -12.65 10.86
N VAL A 185 -20.62 -12.52 10.89
CA VAL A 185 -19.88 -11.40 10.30
C VAL A 185 -20.26 -10.04 10.90
N GLY A 186 -20.45 -9.95 12.20
CA GLY A 186 -20.83 -8.72 12.91
C GLY A 186 -19.92 -7.50 12.67
N CYS A 187 -18.68 -7.72 12.21
CA CYS A 187 -17.80 -6.62 11.76
C CYS A 187 -18.27 -5.95 10.46
N ALA A 188 -19.07 -6.63 9.64
CA ALA A 188 -19.71 -6.00 8.48
C ALA A 188 -20.96 -5.20 8.89
N GLU A 189 -21.70 -5.66 9.92
CA GLU A 189 -22.82 -4.91 10.49
C GLU A 189 -22.36 -3.58 11.10
N ASP A 190 -21.13 -3.51 11.66
CA ASP A 190 -20.52 -2.27 12.13
C ASP A 190 -20.40 -1.22 11.01
N VAL A 191 -20.18 -1.63 9.77
CA VAL A 191 -20.12 -0.68 8.64
C VAL A 191 -21.49 -0.01 8.44
N ASP A 192 -22.57 -0.77 8.48
CA ASP A 192 -23.91 -0.25 8.33
C ASP A 192 -24.29 0.68 9.51
N GLU A 193 -23.98 0.28 10.74
CA GLU A 193 -24.18 1.13 11.90
C GLU A 193 -23.35 2.42 11.83
N LEU A 194 -22.09 2.33 11.44
CA LEU A 194 -21.20 3.48 11.28
C LEU A 194 -21.77 4.49 10.27
N ILE A 195 -22.26 4.00 9.13
CA ILE A 195 -22.90 4.85 8.12
C ILE A 195 -24.11 5.57 8.69
N ARG A 196 -25.00 4.85 9.35
CA ARG A 196 -26.24 5.40 9.90
C ARG A 196 -26.03 6.42 11.03
N THR A 197 -24.99 6.23 11.85
CA THR A 197 -24.79 6.99 13.09
C THR A 197 -23.76 8.11 12.97
N THR A 198 -22.82 8.02 12.05
CA THR A 198 -21.67 8.94 11.99
C THR A 198 -21.51 9.68 10.66
N THR A 199 -22.38 9.41 9.69
CA THR A 199 -22.35 10.02 8.36
C THR A 199 -23.71 10.62 8.00
N THR A 200 -23.77 11.28 6.84
CA THR A 200 -25.04 11.77 6.26
C THR A 200 -25.83 10.66 5.54
N GLY A 201 -25.29 9.44 5.49
CA GLY A 201 -25.83 8.33 4.69
C GLY A 201 -25.48 8.41 3.20
N LYS A 202 -24.80 9.47 2.76
CA LYS A 202 -24.40 9.69 1.36
C LYS A 202 -22.91 9.41 1.19
N ILE A 203 -22.58 8.14 1.02
CA ILE A 203 -21.21 7.68 0.94
C ILE A 203 -20.70 7.72 -0.51
N ALA A 204 -19.49 8.23 -0.73
CA ALA A 204 -18.82 8.20 -2.02
C ALA A 204 -18.23 6.81 -2.32
N GLY A 205 -17.72 6.14 -1.31
CA GLY A 205 -17.14 4.82 -1.45
C GLY A 205 -16.55 4.27 -0.16
N MET A 206 -16.08 3.03 -0.26
CA MET A 206 -15.32 2.36 0.79
C MET A 206 -14.00 1.86 0.21
N MET A 207 -12.90 2.12 0.93
CA MET A 207 -11.57 1.66 0.56
C MET A 207 -11.09 0.60 1.54
N VAL A 208 -10.68 -0.54 1.01
CA VAL A 208 -10.21 -1.66 1.81
C VAL A 208 -8.95 -2.29 1.21
N GLU A 209 -8.06 -2.76 2.06
CA GLU A 209 -6.97 -3.66 1.66
C GLU A 209 -7.49 -5.09 1.74
N PRO A 210 -7.41 -5.91 0.67
CA PRO A 210 -7.77 -7.34 0.75
C PRO A 210 -6.93 -8.10 1.76
N ILE A 211 -5.66 -7.68 1.94
CA ILE A 211 -4.76 -8.09 3.01
C ILE A 211 -4.20 -6.81 3.61
N GLN A 212 -4.52 -6.52 4.87
CA GLN A 212 -4.05 -5.30 5.53
C GLN A 212 -2.57 -5.45 5.92
N GLY A 213 -1.67 -4.98 5.04
CA GLY A 213 -0.22 -5.16 5.18
C GLY A 213 0.32 -4.56 6.48
N VAL A 214 0.19 -3.26 6.65
CA VAL A 214 0.68 -2.52 7.84
C VAL A 214 -0.03 -2.94 9.13
N GLY A 215 -1.27 -3.38 9.04
CA GLY A 215 -2.03 -3.91 10.17
C GLY A 215 -1.49 -5.22 10.74
N GLY A 216 -0.53 -5.85 10.08
CA GLY A 216 0.07 -7.13 10.47
C GLY A 216 -0.39 -8.30 9.61
N PHE A 217 -0.56 -8.05 8.30
CA PHE A 217 -1.01 -9.04 7.30
C PHE A 217 -2.35 -9.68 7.67
N ILE A 218 -3.27 -8.83 8.11
CA ILE A 218 -4.62 -9.25 8.47
C ILE A 218 -5.33 -9.72 7.20
N THR A 219 -5.71 -10.99 7.19
CA THR A 219 -6.56 -11.59 6.15
C THR A 219 -8.00 -11.67 6.63
N GLN A 220 -8.91 -11.40 5.71
CA GLN A 220 -10.34 -11.49 5.98
C GLN A 220 -10.80 -12.96 5.97
N PRO A 221 -11.88 -13.31 6.69
CA PRO A 221 -12.46 -14.63 6.60
C PRO A 221 -13.00 -14.89 5.18
N LYS A 222 -13.03 -16.17 4.79
CA LYS A 222 -13.54 -16.60 3.49
C LYS A 222 -15.06 -16.59 3.45
#